data_0dad7ddcaa06463ca5aa211d2c5dc3e2
#
_entry.id   0dad7ddcaa06463ca5aa211d2c5dc3e2
#
_cell.length_a   1.000
_cell.length_b   1.000
_cell.length_c   1.000
_cell.angle_alpha   90.00
_cell.angle_beta   90.00
_cell.angle_gamma   90.00
#
_symmetry.space_group_name_H-M   'P 1'
#
loop_
_entity.id
_entity.type
_entity.pdbx_description
1 polymer ?
#
loop_
_entity_poly.entity_id
_entity_poly.type
_entity_poly.pdbx_seq_one_letter_code
_entity_poly.pdbx_strand_id
1 'polypeptide(L)'
;MPQPPNFFQRIRYSIFPGTLRTEKVREGYRRLFNSLLLHFRPRSVPEDTLRWTLTWGLGGMAVVLVFLLLGTGVLLKFVYQPIPEKAYESILHLQRDVLFGRLIRNIHHWSANALIIVAFLHLLRVFFTGAFHTPRQFNWVIGSSLFLVVLFSNFTGYLLPWDQLAFWAITICTGGLEYIPGIGLWLQKLIQGGPEVGPATLSNFYAIHTAILPAFLLILMPFHFWRIRKAGGLVIPRGPEQSSGDRGPSVPAIPDLLLREIVVALVLLASVLVFSMLFNAPLGDKANPGLSPNPTKAPWYFMGIQEMLLHFHPIFALFVIPLLMLIALLALPYINYERSEERRVGKECTG
;
A
#
# COMPACT_ATOMS: atom_id res chain seq x y z
N MET A 1 -38.18 -17.11 1.05
CA MET A 1 -37.06 -16.27 0.66
C MET A 1 -35.77 -16.92 1.17
N PRO A 2 -34.71 -17.13 0.37
CA PRO A 2 -33.49 -17.68 0.89
C PRO A 2 -32.88 -16.72 1.91
N GLN A 3 -32.42 -17.25 3.03
CA GLN A 3 -31.80 -16.45 4.08
C GLN A 3 -30.57 -15.67 3.53
N PRO A 4 -30.37 -14.41 3.96
CA PRO A 4 -29.20 -13.64 3.53
C PRO A 4 -27.91 -14.35 3.95
N PRO A 5 -26.88 -14.36 3.09
CA PRO A 5 -25.64 -15.06 3.38
C PRO A 5 -24.99 -14.54 4.67
N ASN A 6 -24.53 -15.44 5.52
CA ASN A 6 -23.81 -15.09 6.74
C ASN A 6 -22.43 -14.46 6.44
N PHE A 7 -21.77 -13.89 7.47
CA PHE A 7 -20.49 -13.21 7.33
C PHE A 7 -19.42 -14.06 6.59
N PHE A 8 -19.26 -15.33 6.98
CA PHE A 8 -18.28 -16.23 6.35
C PHE A 8 -18.65 -16.57 4.89
N GLN A 9 -19.94 -16.71 4.59
CA GLN A 9 -20.41 -16.93 3.22
C GLN A 9 -20.13 -15.72 2.33
N ARG A 10 -20.28 -14.49 2.84
CA ARG A 10 -19.96 -13.25 2.11
C ARG A 10 -18.47 -13.18 1.79
N ILE A 11 -17.58 -13.51 2.73
CA ILE A 11 -16.15 -13.61 2.48
C ILE A 11 -15.88 -14.63 1.38
N ARG A 12 -16.41 -15.85 1.52
CA ARG A 12 -16.22 -16.91 0.53
C ARG A 12 -16.71 -16.51 -0.86
N TYR A 13 -17.88 -15.90 -0.99
CA TYR A 13 -18.41 -15.45 -2.28
C TYR A 13 -17.62 -14.28 -2.88
N SER A 14 -17.03 -13.43 -2.06
CA SER A 14 -16.19 -12.33 -2.53
C SER A 14 -14.87 -12.85 -3.11
N ILE A 15 -14.30 -13.89 -2.53
CA ILE A 15 -13.05 -14.53 -2.98
C ILE A 15 -13.31 -15.42 -4.21
N PHE A 16 -14.35 -16.26 -4.12
CA PHE A 16 -14.74 -17.25 -5.14
C PHE A 16 -16.15 -16.96 -5.64
N PRO A 17 -16.35 -16.01 -6.57
CA PRO A 17 -17.66 -15.77 -7.16
C PRO A 17 -18.15 -17.04 -7.86
N GLY A 18 -19.43 -17.39 -7.68
CA GLY A 18 -20.05 -18.66 -8.10
C GLY A 18 -19.92 -19.04 -9.57
N THR A 19 -19.50 -18.10 -10.42
CA THR A 19 -19.18 -18.33 -11.84
C THR A 19 -17.98 -19.26 -12.09
N LEU A 20 -17.21 -19.61 -11.05
CA LEU A 20 -16.13 -20.59 -11.13
C LEU A 20 -16.62 -22.05 -10.91
N ARG A 21 -17.89 -22.25 -10.61
CA ARG A 21 -18.42 -23.56 -10.20
C ARG A 21 -18.99 -24.41 -11.34
N THR A 22 -19.17 -23.86 -12.51
CA THR A 22 -19.68 -24.57 -13.68
C THR A 22 -18.64 -24.53 -14.79
N GLU A 23 -18.11 -25.67 -15.09
CA GLU A 23 -17.25 -26.07 -16.20
C GLU A 23 -15.81 -26.40 -15.82
N LYS A 24 -15.29 -27.44 -16.46
CA LYS A 24 -13.97 -28.07 -16.30
C LYS A 24 -12.90 -27.08 -15.84
N VAL A 25 -12.29 -27.37 -14.71
CA VAL A 25 -11.22 -26.60 -14.06
C VAL A 25 -10.18 -26.04 -15.05
N ARG A 26 -9.89 -26.81 -16.12
CA ARG A 26 -8.97 -26.43 -17.21
C ARG A 26 -9.46 -25.24 -18.04
N GLU A 27 -10.75 -25.10 -18.31
CA GLU A 27 -11.31 -23.95 -19.01
C GLU A 27 -11.37 -22.72 -18.13
N GLY A 28 -11.60 -22.91 -16.83
CA GLY A 28 -11.53 -21.82 -15.85
C GLY A 28 -10.14 -21.20 -15.78
N TYR A 29 -9.09 -22.01 -15.73
CA TYR A 29 -7.70 -21.53 -15.76
C TYR A 29 -7.34 -20.87 -17.09
N ARG A 30 -7.77 -21.43 -18.22
CA ARG A 30 -7.54 -20.82 -19.55
C ARG A 30 -8.26 -19.48 -19.70
N ARG A 31 -9.49 -19.35 -19.21
CA ARG A 31 -10.22 -18.06 -19.16
C ARG A 31 -9.54 -17.06 -18.21
N LEU A 32 -9.00 -17.54 -17.08
CA LEU A 32 -8.25 -16.73 -16.13
C LEU A 32 -6.97 -16.17 -16.79
N PHE A 33 -6.17 -17.04 -17.43
CA PHE A 33 -4.93 -16.66 -18.10
C PHE A 33 -5.19 -15.70 -19.29
N ASN A 34 -6.13 -16.01 -20.15
CA ASN A 34 -6.49 -15.13 -21.26
C ASN A 34 -7.07 -13.79 -20.76
N SER A 35 -7.77 -13.80 -19.61
CA SER A 35 -8.31 -12.59 -19.01
C SER A 35 -7.23 -11.73 -18.33
N LEU A 36 -6.17 -12.33 -17.78
CA LEU A 36 -5.05 -11.62 -17.17
C LEU A 36 -4.11 -10.99 -18.21
N LEU A 37 -3.69 -11.78 -19.21
CA LEU A 37 -2.66 -11.35 -20.16
C LEU A 37 -3.19 -10.45 -21.28
N LEU A 38 -4.40 -10.69 -21.79
CA LEU A 38 -4.90 -10.02 -23.01
C LEU A 38 -5.83 -8.83 -22.76
N HIS A 39 -6.26 -8.59 -21.50
CA HIS A 39 -7.30 -7.60 -21.26
C HIS A 39 -7.09 -6.86 -19.92
N PHE A 40 -5.97 -6.22 -19.75
CA PHE A 40 -5.68 -5.40 -18.55
C PHE A 40 -6.61 -4.17 -18.44
N ARG A 41 -7.17 -3.67 -19.56
CA ARG A 41 -8.03 -2.48 -19.58
C ARG A 41 -9.45 -2.80 -20.05
N PRO A 42 -10.49 -2.16 -19.52
CA PRO A 42 -11.82 -2.21 -20.09
C PRO A 42 -11.81 -1.58 -21.49
N ARG A 43 -12.70 -2.04 -22.41
CA ARG A 43 -12.84 -1.43 -23.74
C ARG A 43 -13.50 -0.06 -23.66
N SER A 44 -14.45 0.10 -22.76
CA SER A 44 -15.16 1.35 -22.51
C SER A 44 -15.29 1.59 -21.01
N VAL A 45 -15.41 2.84 -20.63
CA VAL A 45 -15.67 3.30 -19.25
C VAL A 45 -16.89 4.22 -19.26
N PRO A 46 -17.68 4.26 -18.19
CA PRO A 46 -18.74 5.27 -18.07
C PRO A 46 -18.12 6.68 -18.14
N GLU A 47 -18.73 7.59 -18.90
CA GLU A 47 -18.22 8.94 -19.10
C GLU A 47 -18.01 9.70 -17.79
N ASP A 48 -18.94 9.54 -16.86
CA ASP A 48 -18.85 10.14 -15.53
C ASP A 48 -17.60 9.73 -14.74
N THR A 49 -17.01 8.55 -15.02
CA THR A 49 -15.76 8.14 -14.35
C THR A 49 -14.55 8.96 -14.77
N LEU A 50 -14.66 9.68 -15.87
CA LEU A 50 -13.60 10.56 -16.40
C LEU A 50 -13.61 11.93 -15.75
N ARG A 51 -14.60 12.25 -14.90
CA ARG A 51 -14.60 13.51 -14.13
C ARG A 51 -13.38 13.57 -13.23
N TRP A 52 -12.64 14.68 -13.33
CA TRP A 52 -11.43 14.90 -12.53
C TRP A 52 -11.66 14.69 -11.02
N THR A 53 -12.77 15.19 -10.51
CA THR A 53 -13.13 15.13 -9.08
C THR A 53 -13.47 13.72 -8.59
N LEU A 54 -13.69 12.75 -9.47
CA LEU A 54 -14.11 11.42 -9.06
C LEU A 54 -12.94 10.51 -8.66
N THR A 55 -11.87 10.51 -9.45
CA THR A 55 -10.77 9.58 -9.23
C THR A 55 -9.43 10.24 -8.90
N TRP A 56 -9.23 11.49 -9.31
CA TRP A 56 -7.96 12.21 -9.21
C TRP A 56 -6.77 11.46 -9.83
N GLY A 57 -7.02 10.34 -10.51
CA GLY A 57 -5.98 9.47 -11.03
C GLY A 57 -5.12 8.76 -9.98
N LEU A 58 -5.54 8.76 -8.70
CA LEU A 58 -4.72 8.28 -7.57
C LEU A 58 -4.19 6.86 -7.73
N GLY A 59 -5.03 5.92 -8.24
CA GLY A 59 -4.58 4.55 -8.50
C GLY A 59 -3.50 4.49 -9.58
N GLY A 60 -3.64 5.26 -10.65
CA GLY A 60 -2.63 5.38 -11.72
C GLY A 60 -1.35 6.04 -11.23
N MET A 61 -1.47 7.11 -10.42
CA MET A 61 -0.33 7.77 -9.77
C MET A 61 0.48 6.79 -8.90
N ALA A 62 -0.21 5.96 -8.10
CA ALA A 62 0.46 4.95 -7.27
C ALA A 62 1.25 3.94 -8.13
N VAL A 63 0.70 3.50 -9.27
CA VAL A 63 1.41 2.62 -10.22
C VAL A 63 2.66 3.27 -10.77
N VAL A 64 2.56 4.51 -11.23
CA VAL A 64 3.71 5.27 -11.77
C VAL A 64 4.80 5.39 -10.71
N LEU A 65 4.44 5.72 -9.46
CA LEU A 65 5.40 5.81 -8.36
C LEU A 65 6.04 4.45 -8.04
N VAL A 66 5.29 3.34 -8.07
CA VAL A 66 5.85 1.99 -7.87
C VAL A 66 6.88 1.67 -8.95
N PHE A 67 6.59 1.93 -10.23
CA PHE A 67 7.56 1.68 -11.31
C PHE A 67 8.78 2.60 -11.21
N LEU A 68 8.60 3.86 -10.83
CA LEU A 68 9.70 4.80 -10.60
C LEU A 68 10.60 4.33 -9.45
N LEU A 69 10.00 3.83 -8.36
CA LEU A 69 10.72 3.25 -7.22
C LEU A 69 11.46 1.97 -7.58
N LEU A 70 10.85 1.09 -8.36
CA LEU A 70 11.53 -0.12 -8.86
C LEU A 70 12.74 0.24 -9.72
N GLY A 71 12.57 1.17 -10.67
CA GLY A 71 13.68 1.60 -11.55
C GLY A 71 14.81 2.27 -10.77
N THR A 72 14.49 3.25 -9.94
CA THR A 72 15.51 3.94 -9.12
C THR A 72 16.13 3.00 -8.08
N GLY A 73 15.34 2.08 -7.50
CA GLY A 73 15.83 1.08 -6.55
C GLY A 73 16.86 0.13 -7.17
N VAL A 74 16.64 -0.31 -8.42
CA VAL A 74 17.62 -1.12 -9.16
C VAL A 74 18.92 -0.34 -9.37
N LEU A 75 18.84 0.95 -9.74
CA LEU A 75 20.03 1.79 -9.91
C LEU A 75 20.80 1.96 -8.60
N LEU A 76 20.11 2.15 -7.48
CA LEU A 76 20.74 2.26 -6.16
C LEU A 76 21.51 0.99 -5.76
N LYS A 77 21.01 -0.20 -6.15
CA LYS A 77 21.68 -1.49 -5.84
C LYS A 77 23.07 -1.63 -6.44
N PHE A 78 23.41 -0.93 -7.53
CA PHE A 78 24.74 -0.99 -8.13
C PHE A 78 25.83 -0.37 -7.26
N VAL A 79 25.45 0.52 -6.34
CA VAL A 79 26.41 1.28 -5.52
C VAL A 79 26.30 0.90 -4.04
N TYR A 80 25.06 0.64 -3.56
CA TYR A 80 24.80 0.40 -2.15
C TYR A 80 25.38 -0.94 -1.66
N GLN A 81 26.04 -0.92 -0.51
CA GLN A 81 26.64 -2.09 0.14
C GLN A 81 25.95 -2.34 1.51
N PRO A 82 25.17 -3.44 1.68
CA PRO A 82 24.41 -3.72 2.89
C PRO A 82 25.28 -4.31 4.02
N ILE A 83 26.32 -3.63 4.39
CA ILE A 83 27.27 -4.00 5.45
C ILE A 83 27.41 -2.77 6.37
N PRO A 84 27.22 -2.87 7.70
CA PRO A 84 27.20 -1.71 8.63
C PRO A 84 28.36 -0.73 8.45
N GLU A 85 29.58 -1.25 8.24
CA GLU A 85 30.79 -0.45 8.05
C GLU A 85 30.77 0.34 6.73
N LYS A 86 30.05 -0.17 5.70
CA LYS A 86 30.06 0.36 4.33
C LYS A 86 28.73 0.99 3.91
N ALA A 87 27.63 0.69 4.56
CA ALA A 87 26.31 1.14 4.14
C ALA A 87 26.23 2.67 4.09
N TYR A 88 26.58 3.34 5.17
CA TYR A 88 26.61 4.79 5.25
C TYR A 88 27.59 5.41 4.24
N GLU A 89 28.81 4.87 4.15
CA GLU A 89 29.84 5.36 3.22
C GLU A 89 29.42 5.18 1.75
N SER A 90 28.73 4.08 1.42
CA SER A 90 28.22 3.86 0.06
C SER A 90 27.16 4.90 -0.33
N ILE A 91 26.34 5.39 0.62
CA ILE A 91 25.41 6.49 0.39
C ILE A 91 26.15 7.82 0.17
N LEU A 92 27.19 8.09 0.96
CA LEU A 92 28.03 9.28 0.74
C LEU A 92 28.72 9.24 -0.63
N HIS A 93 29.32 8.10 -1.01
CA HIS A 93 29.91 7.88 -2.33
C HIS A 93 28.87 8.09 -3.45
N LEU A 94 27.68 7.49 -3.32
CA LEU A 94 26.58 7.69 -4.27
C LEU A 94 26.24 9.18 -4.46
N GLN A 95 26.22 9.96 -3.39
CA GLN A 95 25.83 11.38 -3.45
C GLN A 95 26.91 12.30 -3.99
N ARG A 96 28.17 11.97 -3.79
CA ARG A 96 29.33 12.84 -4.08
C ARG A 96 29.99 12.50 -5.40
N ASP A 97 30.17 11.20 -5.67
CA ASP A 97 31.12 10.72 -6.70
C ASP A 97 30.40 10.06 -7.89
N VAL A 98 29.13 9.62 -7.71
CA VAL A 98 28.37 8.98 -8.79
C VAL A 98 27.55 10.01 -9.57
N LEU A 99 27.70 10.02 -10.89
CA LEU A 99 26.96 10.92 -11.77
C LEU A 99 25.45 10.72 -11.58
N PHE A 100 24.71 11.79 -11.28
CA PHE A 100 23.28 11.77 -10.91
C PHE A 100 22.93 10.94 -9.68
N GLY A 101 23.88 10.38 -8.95
CA GLY A 101 23.60 9.51 -7.80
C GLY A 101 22.75 10.18 -6.72
N ARG A 102 23.05 11.46 -6.40
CA ARG A 102 22.22 12.28 -5.50
C ARG A 102 20.77 12.42 -6.00
N LEU A 103 20.59 12.73 -7.28
CA LEU A 103 19.27 12.88 -7.88
C LEU A 103 18.48 11.57 -7.85
N ILE A 104 19.08 10.45 -8.20
CA ILE A 104 18.46 9.12 -8.17
C ILE A 104 17.99 8.78 -6.74
N ARG A 105 18.85 9.05 -5.73
CA ARG A 105 18.48 8.84 -4.32
C ARG A 105 17.32 9.75 -3.90
N ASN A 106 17.35 11.02 -4.29
CA ASN A 106 16.29 11.98 -4.00
C ASN A 106 14.96 11.53 -4.63
N ILE A 107 14.96 11.14 -5.93
CA ILE A 107 13.77 10.63 -6.61
C ILE A 107 13.23 9.41 -5.88
N HIS A 108 14.08 8.47 -5.50
CA HIS A 108 13.66 7.27 -4.76
C HIS A 108 12.99 7.65 -3.43
N HIS A 109 13.64 8.47 -2.63
CA HIS A 109 13.14 8.89 -1.32
C HIS A 109 11.81 9.67 -1.41
N TRP A 110 11.74 10.66 -2.29
CA TRP A 110 10.54 11.50 -2.39
C TRP A 110 9.37 10.78 -3.06
N SER A 111 9.65 9.90 -4.02
CA SER A 111 8.61 9.01 -4.59
C SER A 111 8.05 8.06 -3.55
N ALA A 112 8.87 7.56 -2.63
CA ALA A 112 8.44 6.67 -1.55
C ALA A 112 7.47 7.39 -0.59
N ASN A 113 7.80 8.62 -0.19
CA ASN A 113 6.91 9.45 0.62
C ASN A 113 5.61 9.82 -0.13
N ALA A 114 5.73 10.21 -1.41
CA ALA A 114 4.57 10.50 -2.25
C ALA A 114 3.65 9.27 -2.40
N LEU A 115 4.22 8.07 -2.52
CA LEU A 115 3.46 6.83 -2.64
C LEU A 115 2.61 6.55 -1.39
N ILE A 116 3.12 6.78 -0.19
CA ILE A 116 2.31 6.66 1.05
C ILE A 116 1.11 7.60 0.99
N ILE A 117 1.35 8.88 0.67
CA ILE A 117 0.29 9.90 0.62
C ILE A 117 -0.75 9.53 -0.44
N VAL A 118 -0.32 9.22 -1.66
CA VAL A 118 -1.21 8.87 -2.77
C VAL A 118 -2.00 7.59 -2.47
N ALA A 119 -1.36 6.56 -1.92
CA ALA A 119 -2.02 5.30 -1.58
C ALA A 119 -3.04 5.48 -0.44
N PHE A 120 -2.72 6.31 0.55
CA PHE A 120 -3.65 6.66 1.63
C PHE A 120 -4.85 7.45 1.11
N LEU A 121 -4.64 8.47 0.29
CA LEU A 121 -5.72 9.23 -0.34
C LEU A 121 -6.57 8.34 -1.26
N HIS A 122 -5.95 7.37 -1.96
CA HIS A 122 -6.66 6.39 -2.76
C HIS A 122 -7.56 5.50 -1.87
N LEU A 123 -7.06 5.03 -0.73
CA LEU A 123 -7.83 4.25 0.24
C LEU A 123 -9.04 5.06 0.76
N LEU A 124 -8.81 6.32 1.17
CA LEU A 124 -9.88 7.21 1.61
C LEU A 124 -10.92 7.46 0.50
N ARG A 125 -10.47 7.70 -0.73
CA ARG A 125 -11.37 7.87 -1.88
C ARG A 125 -12.24 6.62 -2.07
N VAL A 126 -11.66 5.42 -2.04
CA VAL A 126 -12.41 4.15 -2.19
C VAL A 126 -13.42 4.01 -1.05
N PHE A 127 -13.04 4.39 0.17
CA PHE A 127 -13.91 4.38 1.33
C PHE A 127 -15.10 5.35 1.17
N PHE A 128 -14.85 6.63 0.93
CA PHE A 128 -15.91 7.65 0.85
C PHE A 128 -16.83 7.50 -0.37
N THR A 129 -16.37 6.84 -1.43
CA THR A 129 -17.22 6.57 -2.60
C THR A 129 -17.96 5.22 -2.51
N GLY A 130 -17.83 4.47 -1.40
CA GLY A 130 -18.45 3.16 -1.25
C GLY A 130 -17.94 2.13 -2.26
N ALA A 131 -16.79 2.35 -2.89
CA ALA A 131 -16.26 1.50 -3.94
C ALA A 131 -15.76 0.12 -3.44
N PHE A 132 -15.94 -0.17 -2.17
CA PHE A 132 -15.63 -1.45 -1.51
C PHE A 132 -16.85 -2.38 -1.36
N HIS A 133 -18.07 -1.92 -1.65
CA HIS A 133 -19.28 -2.76 -1.59
C HIS A 133 -19.30 -3.86 -2.66
N THR A 134 -20.24 -4.77 -2.53
CA THR A 134 -20.45 -5.89 -3.46
C THR A 134 -20.41 -5.44 -4.94
N PRO A 135 -19.65 -6.09 -5.82
CA PRO A 135 -18.85 -7.32 -5.66
C PRO A 135 -17.35 -7.06 -5.39
N ARG A 136 -16.99 -5.98 -4.69
CA ARG A 136 -15.62 -5.46 -4.58
C ARG A 136 -14.96 -5.69 -3.22
N GLN A 137 -15.64 -6.39 -2.29
CA GLN A 137 -15.16 -6.58 -0.92
C GLN A 137 -13.74 -7.15 -0.86
N PHE A 138 -13.49 -8.22 -1.62
CA PHE A 138 -12.17 -8.82 -1.63
C PHE A 138 -11.11 -7.92 -2.26
N ASN A 139 -11.50 -7.05 -3.20
CA ASN A 139 -10.58 -6.07 -3.79
C ASN A 139 -10.17 -4.98 -2.79
N TRP A 140 -11.03 -4.65 -1.84
CA TRP A 140 -10.69 -3.79 -0.70
C TRP A 140 -9.62 -4.43 0.17
N VAL A 141 -9.74 -5.74 0.47
CA VAL A 141 -8.74 -6.49 1.24
C VAL A 141 -7.39 -6.45 0.53
N ILE A 142 -7.35 -6.70 -0.80
CA ILE A 142 -6.11 -6.63 -1.59
C ILE A 142 -5.53 -5.21 -1.56
N GLY A 143 -6.36 -4.17 -1.74
CA GLY A 143 -5.94 -2.77 -1.70
C GLY A 143 -5.37 -2.37 -0.33
N SER A 144 -6.01 -2.79 0.76
CA SER A 144 -5.51 -2.57 2.12
C SER A 144 -4.18 -3.31 2.37
N SER A 145 -4.05 -4.54 1.84
CA SER A 145 -2.78 -5.28 1.90
C SER A 145 -1.67 -4.59 1.11
N LEU A 146 -1.97 -4.04 -0.09
CA LEU A 146 -1.02 -3.23 -0.86
C LEU A 146 -0.57 -2.01 -0.08
N PHE A 147 -1.48 -1.32 0.61
CA PHE A 147 -1.12 -0.17 1.45
C PHE A 147 -0.18 -0.56 2.59
N LEU A 148 -0.42 -1.71 3.25
CA LEU A 148 0.51 -2.23 4.26
C LEU A 148 1.88 -2.55 3.68
N VAL A 149 1.93 -3.18 2.49
CA VAL A 149 3.21 -3.46 1.82
C VAL A 149 3.95 -2.16 1.50
N VAL A 150 3.25 -1.09 1.10
CA VAL A 150 3.84 0.25 0.89
C VAL A 150 4.42 0.81 2.18
N LEU A 151 3.69 0.73 3.31
CA LEU A 151 4.18 1.18 4.62
C LEU A 151 5.44 0.42 5.06
N PHE A 152 5.42 -0.92 4.95
CA PHE A 152 6.58 -1.74 5.27
C PHE A 152 7.76 -1.50 4.32
N SER A 153 7.49 -1.26 3.01
CA SER A 153 8.55 -0.90 2.06
C SER A 153 9.22 0.41 2.44
N ASN A 154 8.46 1.41 2.84
CA ASN A 154 9.01 2.68 3.31
C ASN A 154 9.83 2.49 4.58
N PHE A 155 9.33 1.73 5.56
CA PHE A 155 10.05 1.45 6.80
C PHE A 155 11.37 0.73 6.56
N THR A 156 11.33 -0.37 5.80
CA THR A 156 12.55 -1.14 5.50
C THR A 156 13.56 -0.34 4.70
N GLY A 157 13.11 0.52 3.77
CA GLY A 157 13.98 1.43 3.01
C GLY A 157 14.59 2.54 3.86
N TYR A 158 13.84 3.05 4.84
CA TYR A 158 14.32 4.04 5.80
C TYR A 158 15.52 3.54 6.63
N LEU A 159 15.62 2.23 6.85
CA LEU A 159 16.68 1.61 7.65
C LEU A 159 18.01 1.46 6.90
N LEU A 160 17.97 1.41 5.56
CA LEU A 160 19.15 1.07 4.75
C LEU A 160 20.30 2.07 4.79
N PRO A 161 20.09 3.39 4.89
CA PRO A 161 21.21 4.33 5.03
C PRO A 161 22.11 4.07 6.24
N TRP A 162 21.66 3.35 7.23
CA TRP A 162 22.38 2.99 8.45
C TRP A 162 22.96 4.22 9.14
N ASP A 163 22.17 5.29 9.12
CA ASP A 163 22.42 6.48 9.91
C ASP A 163 21.89 6.33 11.35
N GLN A 164 22.10 7.33 12.16
CA GLN A 164 21.74 7.31 13.59
C GLN A 164 20.25 7.08 13.82
N LEU A 165 19.39 7.72 13.05
CA LEU A 165 17.93 7.54 13.16
C LEU A 165 17.49 6.17 12.68
N ALA A 166 18.06 5.67 11.59
CA ALA A 166 17.78 4.34 11.05
C ALA A 166 18.15 3.23 12.05
N PHE A 167 19.33 3.29 12.64
CA PHE A 167 19.78 2.32 13.64
C PHE A 167 18.87 2.28 14.85
N TRP A 168 18.51 3.44 15.40
CA TRP A 168 17.64 3.47 16.58
C TRP A 168 16.18 3.14 16.25
N ALA A 169 15.70 3.46 15.05
CA ALA A 169 14.37 3.05 14.60
C ALA A 169 14.22 1.52 14.58
N ILE A 170 15.21 0.78 14.05
CA ILE A 170 15.16 -0.68 14.02
C ILE A 170 15.34 -1.27 15.43
N THR A 171 16.21 -0.69 16.24
CA THR A 171 16.45 -1.13 17.61
C THR A 171 15.17 -1.04 18.46
N ILE A 172 14.47 0.10 18.39
CA ILE A 172 13.21 0.32 19.09
C ILE A 172 12.11 -0.60 18.53
N CYS A 173 11.99 -0.68 17.20
CA CYS A 173 10.95 -1.49 16.56
C CYS A 173 11.11 -2.99 16.88
N THR A 174 12.32 -3.52 16.78
CA THR A 174 12.58 -4.94 17.10
C THR A 174 12.57 -5.21 18.61
N GLY A 175 13.01 -4.25 19.44
CA GLY A 175 12.87 -4.32 20.89
C GLY A 175 11.41 -4.41 21.35
N GLY A 176 10.50 -3.75 20.63
CA GLY A 176 9.07 -3.86 20.90
C GLY A 176 8.51 -5.29 20.79
N LEU A 177 9.15 -6.16 20.01
CA LEU A 177 8.70 -7.55 19.85
C LEU A 177 8.84 -8.37 21.13
N GLU A 178 9.79 -8.06 22.02
CA GLU A 178 9.98 -8.79 23.29
C GLU A 178 8.76 -8.76 24.21
N TYR A 179 7.91 -7.73 24.05
CA TYR A 179 6.66 -7.62 24.81
C TYR A 179 5.58 -8.63 24.39
N ILE A 180 5.76 -9.39 23.30
CA ILE A 180 4.83 -10.46 22.89
C ILE A 180 5.06 -11.68 23.79
N PRO A 181 4.05 -12.10 24.59
CA PRO A 181 4.22 -13.21 25.52
C PRO A 181 4.59 -14.52 24.82
N GLY A 182 5.58 -15.22 25.34
CA GLY A 182 5.98 -16.56 24.92
C GLY A 182 6.87 -16.63 23.68
N ILE A 183 6.57 -15.86 22.63
CA ILE A 183 7.29 -15.94 21.34
C ILE A 183 8.12 -14.69 21.01
N GLY A 184 7.99 -13.62 21.80
CA GLY A 184 8.53 -12.31 21.47
C GLY A 184 10.05 -12.31 21.27
N LEU A 185 10.80 -12.84 22.23
CA LEU A 185 12.26 -12.94 22.13
C LEU A 185 12.75 -13.81 20.97
N TRP A 186 12.03 -14.88 20.65
CA TRP A 186 12.34 -15.70 19.50
C TRP A 186 12.11 -14.93 18.19
N LEU A 187 10.99 -14.24 18.08
CA LEU A 187 10.65 -13.42 16.92
C LEU A 187 11.63 -12.26 16.74
N GLN A 188 12.02 -11.59 17.82
CA GLN A 188 13.03 -10.54 17.80
C GLN A 188 14.36 -11.05 17.22
N LYS A 189 14.88 -12.15 17.76
CA LYS A 189 16.14 -12.76 17.28
C LYS A 189 16.04 -13.21 15.83
N LEU A 190 14.89 -13.75 15.42
CA LEU A 190 14.64 -14.15 14.02
C LEU A 190 14.72 -12.95 13.07
N ILE A 191 14.05 -11.84 13.40
CA ILE A 191 14.02 -10.64 12.56
C ILE A 191 15.37 -9.93 12.56
N GLN A 192 16.02 -9.82 13.73
CA GLN A 192 17.37 -9.26 13.84
C GLN A 192 18.44 -10.13 13.16
N GLY A 193 18.19 -11.43 13.02
CA GLY A 193 19.19 -12.38 12.55
C GLY A 193 20.27 -12.70 13.59
N GLY A 194 20.02 -12.36 14.88
CA GLY A 194 20.94 -12.55 16.00
C GLY A 194 20.43 -11.95 17.31
N PRO A 195 21.25 -11.93 18.35
CA PRO A 195 20.86 -11.41 19.65
C PRO A 195 20.75 -9.87 19.69
N GLU A 196 21.42 -9.18 18.76
CA GLU A 196 21.52 -7.72 18.70
C GLU A 196 21.37 -7.21 17.27
N VAL A 197 21.03 -5.92 17.15
CA VAL A 197 20.96 -5.23 15.87
C VAL A 197 22.38 -5.07 15.29
N GLY A 198 22.61 -5.62 14.08
CA GLY A 198 23.93 -5.66 13.49
C GLY A 198 23.93 -6.06 12.01
N PRO A 199 25.02 -6.67 11.51
CA PRO A 199 25.19 -7.01 10.09
C PRO A 199 24.07 -7.90 9.54
N ALA A 200 23.65 -8.92 10.28
CA ALA A 200 22.57 -9.80 9.88
C ALA A 200 21.24 -9.05 9.77
N THR A 201 20.98 -8.12 10.70
CA THR A 201 19.77 -7.27 10.67
C THR A 201 19.73 -6.43 9.39
N LEU A 202 20.81 -5.73 9.08
CA LEU A 202 20.87 -4.90 7.85
C LEU A 202 20.66 -5.75 6.59
N SER A 203 21.31 -6.92 6.52
CA SER A 203 21.18 -7.85 5.40
C SER A 203 19.74 -8.37 5.24
N ASN A 204 19.08 -8.75 6.34
CA ASN A 204 17.68 -9.19 6.33
C ASN A 204 16.76 -8.10 5.81
N PHE A 205 16.87 -6.87 6.36
CA PHE A 205 16.03 -5.75 5.92
C PHE A 205 16.32 -5.33 4.48
N TYR A 206 17.58 -5.42 4.04
CA TYR A 206 17.93 -5.21 2.63
C TYR A 206 17.26 -6.24 1.71
N ALA A 207 17.29 -7.53 2.06
CA ALA A 207 16.62 -8.58 1.30
C ALA A 207 15.09 -8.40 1.26
N ILE A 208 14.49 -8.05 2.41
CA ILE A 208 13.05 -7.76 2.51
C ILE A 208 12.69 -6.57 1.62
N HIS A 209 13.43 -5.46 1.71
CA HIS A 209 13.17 -4.24 0.95
C HIS A 209 13.36 -4.40 -0.56
N THR A 210 14.43 -5.08 -0.99
CA THR A 210 14.81 -5.14 -2.40
C THR A 210 14.24 -6.33 -3.17
N ALA A 211 13.75 -7.37 -2.48
CA ALA A 211 13.22 -8.57 -3.13
C ALA A 211 11.80 -8.90 -2.67
N ILE A 212 11.57 -9.10 -1.36
CA ILE A 212 10.30 -9.66 -0.86
C ILE A 212 9.16 -8.67 -1.06
N LEU A 213 9.29 -7.43 -0.56
CA LEU A 213 8.22 -6.44 -0.65
C LEU A 213 7.95 -5.98 -2.10
N PRO A 214 8.97 -5.73 -2.97
CA PRO A 214 8.73 -5.51 -4.38
C PRO A 214 8.03 -6.68 -5.09
N ALA A 215 8.36 -7.92 -4.76
CA ALA A 215 7.67 -9.09 -5.32
C ALA A 215 6.18 -9.11 -4.92
N PHE A 216 5.85 -8.79 -3.66
CA PHE A 216 4.45 -8.64 -3.23
C PHE A 216 3.73 -7.54 -4.00
N LEU A 217 4.35 -6.37 -4.21
CA LEU A 217 3.76 -5.28 -5.02
C LEU A 217 3.50 -5.75 -6.45
N LEU A 218 4.47 -6.41 -7.08
CA LEU A 218 4.37 -6.90 -8.46
C LEU A 218 3.32 -8.02 -8.64
N ILE A 219 3.00 -8.77 -7.60
CA ILE A 219 1.96 -9.82 -7.63
C ILE A 219 0.59 -9.24 -7.29
N LEU A 220 0.48 -8.49 -6.19
CA LEU A 220 -0.80 -8.01 -5.69
C LEU A 220 -1.38 -6.88 -6.55
N MET A 221 -0.55 -5.99 -7.10
CA MET A 221 -1.02 -4.86 -7.90
C MET A 221 -1.73 -5.30 -9.20
N PRO A 222 -1.19 -6.19 -10.05
CA PRO A 222 -1.92 -6.73 -11.20
C PRO A 222 -3.17 -7.50 -10.79
N PHE A 223 -3.13 -8.22 -9.68
CA PHE A 223 -4.29 -8.93 -9.16
C PHE A 223 -5.38 -7.95 -8.71
N HIS A 224 -5.02 -6.85 -8.06
CA HIS A 224 -5.92 -5.75 -7.71
C HIS A 224 -6.62 -5.17 -8.95
N PHE A 225 -5.89 -4.85 -10.00
CA PHE A 225 -6.46 -4.35 -11.26
C PHE A 225 -7.36 -5.35 -11.95
N TRP A 226 -6.97 -6.61 -11.99
CA TRP A 226 -7.79 -7.66 -12.55
C TRP A 226 -9.14 -7.78 -11.83
N ARG A 227 -9.14 -7.66 -10.49
CA ARG A 227 -10.37 -7.67 -9.67
C ARG A 227 -11.25 -6.45 -9.94
N ILE A 228 -10.69 -5.25 -10.08
CA ILE A 228 -11.43 -4.03 -10.46
C ILE A 228 -12.14 -4.27 -11.79
N ARG A 229 -11.44 -4.80 -12.77
CA ARG A 229 -12.00 -5.08 -14.08
C ARG A 229 -13.13 -6.11 -14.01
N LYS A 230 -12.95 -7.21 -13.29
CA LYS A 230 -13.98 -8.24 -13.10
C LYS A 230 -15.22 -7.71 -12.41
N ALA A 231 -15.08 -6.72 -11.56
CA ALA A 231 -16.18 -6.06 -10.87
C ALA A 231 -16.86 -4.93 -11.69
N GLY A 232 -16.57 -4.82 -13.00
CA GLY A 232 -17.19 -3.86 -13.90
C GLY A 232 -16.48 -2.51 -14.03
N GLY A 233 -15.19 -2.42 -13.64
CA GLY A 233 -14.37 -1.20 -13.81
C GLY A 233 -14.50 -0.18 -12.68
N LEU A 234 -14.42 1.11 -12.99
CA LEU A 234 -14.51 2.19 -12.01
C LEU A 234 -15.93 2.36 -11.46
N VAL A 235 -16.04 2.80 -10.20
CA VAL A 235 -17.31 3.06 -9.54
C VAL A 235 -17.68 4.53 -9.68
N ILE A 236 -18.92 4.79 -10.05
CA ILE A 236 -19.56 6.09 -9.95
C ILE A 236 -20.36 6.09 -8.65
N PRO A 237 -20.16 7.05 -7.72
CA PRO A 237 -21.06 7.23 -6.58
C PRO A 237 -22.46 7.52 -7.10
N ARG A 238 -23.44 6.79 -6.60
CA ARG A 238 -24.85 6.96 -6.99
C ARG A 238 -25.60 7.71 -5.91
N GLY A 239 -26.49 8.61 -6.34
CA GLY A 239 -27.49 9.17 -5.44
C GLY A 239 -28.56 8.12 -5.07
N PRO A 240 -29.33 8.37 -3.99
CA PRO A 240 -30.36 7.44 -3.49
C PRO A 240 -31.42 7.06 -4.53
N GLU A 241 -31.64 7.92 -5.53
CA GLU A 241 -32.70 7.76 -6.54
C GLU A 241 -32.27 7.03 -7.82
N GLN A 242 -30.97 6.70 -7.96
CA GLN A 242 -30.46 6.07 -9.19
C GLN A 242 -30.52 4.54 -9.12
N SER A 243 -31.32 3.95 -10.03
CA SER A 243 -31.44 2.49 -10.13
C SER A 243 -30.10 1.81 -10.45
N SER A 244 -29.93 0.58 -9.97
CA SER A 244 -28.69 -0.20 -10.10
C SER A 244 -28.31 -0.56 -11.57
N GLY A 245 -29.16 -0.29 -12.56
CA GLY A 245 -28.98 -0.62 -13.96
C GLY A 245 -28.45 0.51 -14.84
N ASP A 246 -28.64 1.76 -14.45
CA ASP A 246 -28.28 2.91 -15.29
C ASP A 246 -26.78 3.25 -15.13
N ARG A 247 -25.98 2.88 -16.14
CA ARG A 247 -24.54 3.18 -16.15
C ARG A 247 -24.21 4.48 -16.87
N GLY A 248 -25.19 5.20 -17.38
CA GLY A 248 -24.98 6.38 -18.22
C GLY A 248 -24.24 6.10 -19.53
N PRO A 249 -23.95 7.12 -20.32
CA PRO A 249 -23.18 6.98 -21.57
C PRO A 249 -21.77 6.45 -21.29
N SER A 250 -21.29 5.57 -22.17
CA SER A 250 -19.94 5.02 -22.07
C SER A 250 -19.07 5.52 -23.22
N VAL A 251 -17.81 5.84 -22.91
CA VAL A 251 -16.79 6.29 -23.86
C VAL A 251 -15.67 5.26 -23.99
N PRO A 252 -14.97 5.22 -25.14
CA PRO A 252 -13.82 4.34 -25.31
C PRO A 252 -12.75 4.61 -24.25
N ALA A 253 -12.17 3.54 -23.68
CA ALA A 253 -11.04 3.72 -22.76
C ALA A 253 -9.80 4.27 -23.48
N ILE A 254 -9.67 4.01 -24.78
CA ILE A 254 -8.66 4.58 -25.67
C ILE A 254 -9.40 5.38 -26.75
N PRO A 255 -9.17 6.72 -26.89
CA PRO A 255 -8.11 7.50 -26.23
C PRO A 255 -8.50 8.14 -24.88
N ASP A 256 -9.78 8.22 -24.51
CA ASP A 256 -10.28 9.17 -23.51
C ASP A 256 -9.70 8.98 -22.10
N LEU A 257 -9.72 7.76 -21.56
CA LEU A 257 -9.11 7.46 -20.26
C LEU A 257 -7.58 7.49 -20.34
N LEU A 258 -7.01 6.89 -21.42
CA LEU A 258 -5.56 6.75 -21.56
C LEU A 258 -4.84 8.09 -21.61
N LEU A 259 -5.36 9.06 -22.37
CA LEU A 259 -4.75 10.40 -22.47
C LEU A 259 -4.72 11.10 -21.09
N ARG A 260 -5.80 11.00 -20.32
CA ARG A 260 -5.87 11.58 -18.97
C ARG A 260 -4.88 10.93 -18.01
N GLU A 261 -4.77 9.60 -18.06
CA GLU A 261 -3.77 8.87 -17.26
C GLU A 261 -2.34 9.26 -17.65
N ILE A 262 -2.04 9.43 -18.95
CA ILE A 262 -0.72 9.90 -19.42
C ILE A 262 -0.42 11.32 -18.92
N VAL A 263 -1.37 12.25 -19.03
CA VAL A 263 -1.18 13.63 -18.55
C VAL A 263 -0.89 13.64 -17.04
N VAL A 264 -1.70 12.92 -16.25
CA VAL A 264 -1.47 12.80 -14.79
C VAL A 264 -0.11 12.19 -14.48
N ALA A 265 0.29 11.14 -15.20
CA ALA A 265 1.59 10.50 -15.05
C ALA A 265 2.75 11.46 -15.34
N LEU A 266 2.67 12.22 -16.45
CA LEU A 266 3.71 13.18 -16.84
C LEU A 266 3.82 14.34 -15.83
N VAL A 267 2.68 14.88 -15.36
CA VAL A 267 2.67 15.92 -14.34
C VAL A 267 3.27 15.41 -13.03
N LEU A 268 2.91 14.19 -12.60
CA LEU A 268 3.47 13.57 -11.41
C LEU A 268 4.98 13.37 -11.53
N LEU A 269 5.45 12.81 -12.65
CA LEU A 269 6.89 12.59 -12.89
C LEU A 269 7.65 13.92 -12.89
N ALA A 270 7.12 14.95 -13.57
CA ALA A 270 7.73 16.28 -13.57
C ALA A 270 7.77 16.88 -12.16
N SER A 271 6.69 16.75 -11.38
CA SER A 271 6.61 17.24 -10.00
C SER A 271 7.63 16.55 -9.10
N VAL A 272 7.73 15.21 -9.18
CA VAL A 272 8.72 14.44 -8.41
C VAL A 272 10.13 14.82 -8.81
N LEU A 273 10.41 14.98 -10.10
CA LEU A 273 11.74 15.37 -10.60
C LEU A 273 12.14 16.74 -10.07
N VAL A 274 11.28 17.75 -10.25
CA VAL A 274 11.53 19.13 -9.78
C VAL A 274 11.73 19.14 -8.27
N PHE A 275 10.88 18.46 -7.51
CA PHE A 275 11.00 18.38 -6.05
C PHE A 275 12.32 17.71 -5.63
N SER A 276 12.72 16.64 -6.32
CA SER A 276 13.98 15.92 -6.08
C SER A 276 15.24 16.72 -6.45
N MET A 277 15.11 17.69 -7.35
CA MET A 277 16.21 18.62 -7.67
C MET A 277 16.34 19.72 -6.62
N LEU A 278 15.23 20.16 -6.03
CA LEU A 278 15.19 21.25 -5.05
C LEU A 278 15.51 20.76 -3.61
N PHE A 279 15.10 19.54 -3.25
CA PHE A 279 15.18 19.02 -1.89
C PHE A 279 15.98 17.73 -1.83
N ASN A 280 17.06 17.75 -1.05
CA ASN A 280 17.86 16.55 -0.83
C ASN A 280 17.13 15.59 0.11
N ALA A 281 17.23 14.29 -0.17
CA ALA A 281 16.82 13.25 0.75
C ALA A 281 17.68 13.36 2.04
N PRO A 282 17.06 13.35 3.22
CA PRO A 282 17.80 13.49 4.48
C PRO A 282 18.78 12.33 4.67
N LEU A 283 19.88 12.61 5.33
CA LEU A 283 20.86 11.66 5.81
C LEU A 283 21.41 12.23 7.13
N GLY A 284 21.21 11.48 8.23
CA GLY A 284 21.76 11.83 9.53
C GLY A 284 23.23 11.49 9.67
N ASP A 285 23.75 11.60 10.89
CA ASP A 285 25.11 11.15 11.21
C ASP A 285 25.20 9.63 11.14
N LYS A 286 26.42 9.12 10.91
CA LYS A 286 26.69 7.68 10.90
C LYS A 286 26.22 7.03 12.21
N ALA A 287 25.61 5.85 12.15
CA ALA A 287 25.10 5.13 13.31
C ALA A 287 26.18 4.92 14.40
N ASN A 288 25.86 5.31 15.60
CA ASN A 288 26.64 5.05 16.80
C ASN A 288 25.77 4.31 17.84
N PRO A 289 25.97 3.00 18.04
CA PRO A 289 25.21 2.22 19.02
C PRO A 289 25.37 2.71 20.47
N GLY A 290 26.48 3.37 20.78
CA GLY A 290 26.77 3.90 22.13
C GLY A 290 26.04 5.21 22.46
N LEU A 291 25.36 5.85 21.50
CA LEU A 291 24.74 7.15 21.67
C LEU A 291 23.29 7.15 21.16
N SER A 292 22.34 7.15 22.08
CA SER A 292 20.93 7.30 21.72
C SER A 292 20.60 8.77 21.44
N PRO A 293 20.00 9.10 20.27
CA PRO A 293 19.53 10.46 20.02
C PRO A 293 18.37 10.82 20.95
N ASN A 294 18.39 12.07 21.45
CA ASN A 294 17.29 12.58 22.29
C ASN A 294 16.85 13.96 21.76
N PRO A 295 15.63 14.09 21.24
CA PRO A 295 14.62 13.04 21.07
C PRO A 295 14.87 12.14 19.84
N THR A 296 14.56 10.85 19.96
CA THR A 296 14.48 9.94 18.81
C THR A 296 13.12 10.10 18.16
N LYS A 297 13.06 10.51 16.88
CA LYS A 297 11.82 10.70 16.14
C LYS A 297 11.60 9.58 15.12
N ALA A 298 10.43 8.95 15.18
CA ALA A 298 10.01 8.00 14.16
C ALA A 298 9.77 8.72 12.80
N PRO A 299 9.83 8.01 11.67
CA PRO A 299 9.33 8.52 10.40
C PRO A 299 7.89 9.02 10.54
N TRP A 300 7.53 10.08 9.81
CA TRP A 300 6.24 10.79 9.98
C TRP A 300 5.01 9.87 9.91
N TYR A 301 5.06 8.82 9.09
CA TYR A 301 3.96 7.86 8.93
C TYR A 301 3.83 6.86 10.11
N PHE A 302 4.79 6.84 11.05
CA PHE A 302 4.75 6.08 12.30
C PHE A 302 4.67 6.96 13.55
N MET A 303 4.63 8.29 13.42
CA MET A 303 4.53 9.18 14.58
C MET A 303 3.30 8.89 15.44
N GLY A 304 2.18 8.46 14.85
CA GLY A 304 1.00 8.05 15.62
C GLY A 304 1.24 6.84 16.52
N ILE A 305 2.04 5.87 16.07
CA ILE A 305 2.45 4.72 16.90
C ILE A 305 3.42 5.17 17.98
N GLN A 306 4.38 6.05 17.65
CA GLN A 306 5.30 6.61 18.63
C GLN A 306 4.56 7.37 19.72
N GLU A 307 3.55 8.16 19.38
CA GLU A 307 2.72 8.89 20.33
C GLU A 307 1.94 7.92 21.24
N MET A 308 1.38 6.85 20.69
CA MET A 308 0.71 5.83 21.49
C MET A 308 1.66 5.17 22.51
N LEU A 309 2.95 5.01 22.18
CA LEU A 309 3.95 4.45 23.12
C LEU A 309 4.21 5.35 24.33
N LEU A 310 3.91 6.64 24.26
CA LEU A 310 4.01 7.55 25.40
C LEU A 310 2.86 7.37 26.41
N HIS A 311 1.73 6.83 25.97
CA HIS A 311 0.50 6.76 26.76
C HIS A 311 0.08 5.33 27.10
N PHE A 312 0.49 4.32 26.33
CA PHE A 312 0.08 2.94 26.47
C PHE A 312 1.27 2.00 26.64
N HIS A 313 1.05 0.91 27.35
CA HIS A 313 2.04 -0.16 27.41
C HIS A 313 2.37 -0.67 26.00
N PRO A 314 3.65 -0.99 25.67
CA PRO A 314 4.11 -1.34 24.32
C PRO A 314 3.27 -2.42 23.60
N ILE A 315 2.78 -3.43 24.33
CA ILE A 315 1.93 -4.47 23.74
C ILE A 315 0.64 -3.90 23.11
N PHE A 316 0.03 -2.90 23.78
CA PHE A 316 -1.18 -2.27 23.24
C PHE A 316 -0.85 -1.34 22.09
N ALA A 317 0.16 -0.49 22.22
CA ALA A 317 0.54 0.49 21.22
C ALA A 317 1.04 -0.14 19.91
N LEU A 318 1.85 -1.21 20.00
CA LEU A 318 2.50 -1.82 18.83
C LEU A 318 1.69 -2.97 18.22
N PHE A 319 0.87 -3.68 19.01
CA PHE A 319 0.23 -4.90 18.53
C PHE A 319 -1.29 -4.85 18.65
N VAL A 320 -1.84 -4.65 19.85
CA VAL A 320 -3.29 -4.81 20.06
C VAL A 320 -4.08 -3.75 19.29
N ILE A 321 -3.76 -2.47 19.46
CA ILE A 321 -4.49 -1.38 18.79
C ILE A 321 -4.31 -1.44 17.27
N PRO A 322 -3.09 -1.54 16.72
CA PRO A 322 -2.91 -1.66 15.27
C PRO A 322 -3.56 -2.91 14.67
N LEU A 323 -3.53 -4.04 15.37
CA LEU A 323 -4.19 -5.27 14.93
C LEU A 323 -5.71 -5.13 14.90
N LEU A 324 -6.32 -4.54 15.94
CA LEU A 324 -7.76 -4.28 15.97
C LEU A 324 -8.17 -3.30 14.87
N MET A 325 -7.39 -2.25 14.64
CA MET A 325 -7.62 -1.31 13.53
C MET A 325 -7.53 -2.01 12.16
N LEU A 326 -6.55 -2.87 11.99
CA LEU A 326 -6.41 -3.67 10.75
C LEU A 326 -7.60 -4.63 10.56
N ILE A 327 -7.99 -5.36 11.60
CA ILE A 327 -9.16 -6.25 11.55
C ILE A 327 -10.42 -5.45 11.20
N ALA A 328 -10.65 -4.31 11.84
CA ALA A 328 -11.78 -3.44 11.55
C ALA A 328 -11.75 -2.96 10.10
N LEU A 329 -10.59 -2.51 9.60
CA LEU A 329 -10.42 -2.08 8.21
C LEU A 329 -10.72 -3.20 7.21
N LEU A 330 -10.23 -4.41 7.45
CA LEU A 330 -10.45 -5.56 6.58
C LEU A 330 -11.90 -6.09 6.66
N ALA A 331 -12.54 -6.00 7.81
CA ALA A 331 -13.92 -6.43 8.02
C ALA A 331 -14.96 -5.45 7.44
N LEU A 332 -14.58 -4.18 7.27
CA LEU A 332 -15.45 -3.09 6.83
C LEU A 332 -16.38 -3.46 5.67
N PRO A 333 -15.92 -4.04 4.53
CA PRO A 333 -16.78 -4.34 3.39
C PRO A 333 -17.75 -5.51 3.63
N TYR A 334 -17.63 -6.22 4.74
CA TYR A 334 -18.44 -7.38 5.10
C TYR A 334 -19.51 -7.07 6.16
N ILE A 335 -19.47 -5.86 6.74
CA ILE A 335 -20.48 -5.38 7.67
C ILE A 335 -21.80 -5.17 6.93
N ASN A 336 -22.92 -5.43 7.58
CA ASN A 336 -24.24 -5.26 6.98
C ASN A 336 -24.73 -3.83 7.21
N TYR A 337 -24.70 -3.01 6.15
CA TYR A 337 -25.14 -1.61 6.20
C TYR A 337 -26.65 -1.45 6.00
N GLU A 338 -27.36 -2.45 5.42
CA GLU A 338 -28.77 -2.38 5.06
C GLU A 338 -29.72 -2.28 6.28
N ARG A 339 -29.30 -2.80 7.44
CA ARG A 339 -30.12 -2.74 8.67
C ARG A 339 -30.40 -1.34 9.21
N SER A 340 -29.64 -0.32 8.82
CA SER A 340 -29.82 1.05 9.32
C SER A 340 -30.86 1.84 8.52
N GLU A 341 -31.07 1.53 7.25
CA GLU A 341 -32.04 2.21 6.39
C GLU A 341 -33.45 1.71 6.64
N GLU A 342 -33.66 0.39 6.79
CA GLU A 342 -34.97 -0.18 7.16
C GLU A 342 -35.47 0.34 8.52
N ARG A 343 -34.60 0.60 9.49
CA ARG A 343 -34.99 1.19 10.78
C ARG A 343 -35.39 2.67 10.68
N ARG A 344 -34.87 3.43 9.72
CA ARG A 344 -35.25 4.83 9.50
C ARG A 344 -36.59 4.90 8.80
N VAL A 345 -36.78 4.12 7.73
CA VAL A 345 -38.07 4.05 7.00
C VAL A 345 -39.19 3.52 7.89
N GLY A 346 -38.96 2.50 8.73
CA GLY A 346 -39.94 1.97 9.66
C GLY A 346 -40.37 2.92 10.80
N LYS A 347 -39.56 3.93 11.14
CA LYS A 347 -39.91 4.93 12.15
C LYS A 347 -40.70 6.12 11.58
N GLU A 348 -40.56 6.39 10.29
CA GLU A 348 -41.32 7.47 9.62
C GLU A 348 -42.73 7.04 9.25
N CYS A 349 -43.02 5.74 9.19
CA CYS A 349 -44.37 5.22 8.93
C CYS A 349 -45.23 4.99 10.19
N THR A 350 -44.74 5.24 11.39
CA THR A 350 -45.46 5.03 12.67
C THR A 350 -45.59 6.33 13.49
N GLY A 351 -45.44 7.50 12.84
CA GLY A 351 -45.67 8.81 13.46
C GLY A 351 -46.92 9.50 12.94
#